data_f1bfa324d1bb3f8217b2ff7071ddbb88
#
_entry.id   f1bfa324d1bb3f8217b2ff7071ddbb88
#
_cell.length_a   1.000
_cell.length_b   1.000
_cell.length_c   1.000
_cell.angle_alpha   90.00
_cell.angle_beta   90.00
_cell.angle_gamma   90.00
#
_symmetry.space_group_name_H-M   'P 1'
#
loop_
_entity.id
_entity.type
_entity.pdbx_description
1 polymer ?
#
loop_
_entity_poly.entity_id
_entity_poly.type
_entity_poly.pdbx_seq_one_letter_code
_entity_poly.pdbx_strand_id
1 'polypeptide(L)'
;LDSIIHLTDEQFYQLCMANKDVNLELNAEGELIIVPPVGGESGRNEADLIIKVGNWNYQTKLGIVFSSSTIFRLPNGAKRSPDVAWIKLEKWQALTEEEREKFPPLTPDFVIEL
;
A
#
# COMPACT_ATOMS: atom_id res chain seq x y z
N LEU A 1 -15.68 14.56 -22.86
CA LEU A 1 -15.98 14.80 -21.45
C LEU A 1 -15.21 13.82 -20.59
N ASP A 2 -14.37 14.33 -19.73
CA ASP A 2 -13.57 13.51 -18.85
C ASP A 2 -14.33 13.28 -17.54
N SER A 3 -14.62 12.02 -17.24
CA SER A 3 -15.28 11.62 -16.00
C SER A 3 -14.29 11.14 -14.95
N ILE A 4 -12.99 11.20 -15.23
CA ILE A 4 -11.95 10.73 -14.32
C ILE A 4 -11.71 11.79 -13.25
N ILE A 5 -11.65 11.35 -12.00
CA ILE A 5 -11.41 12.24 -10.86
C ILE A 5 -9.90 12.36 -10.65
N HIS A 6 -9.40 13.60 -10.68
CA HIS A 6 -8.01 13.92 -10.38
C HIS A 6 -7.92 14.54 -8.99
N LEU A 7 -7.03 14.02 -8.15
CA LEU A 7 -6.88 14.48 -6.76
C LEU A 7 -5.43 14.90 -6.50
N THR A 8 -5.28 15.90 -5.63
CA THR A 8 -3.98 16.22 -5.03
C THR A 8 -3.68 15.20 -3.93
N ASP A 9 -2.43 15.16 -3.47
CA ASP A 9 -2.03 14.27 -2.37
C ASP A 9 -2.88 14.50 -1.14
N GLU A 10 -3.13 15.75 -0.77
CA GLU A 10 -3.92 16.09 0.40
C GLU A 10 -5.40 15.68 0.23
N GLN A 11 -5.98 15.93 -0.93
CA GLN A 11 -7.35 15.52 -1.21
C GLN A 11 -7.50 14.00 -1.14
N PHE A 12 -6.54 13.25 -1.67
CA PHE A 12 -6.55 11.80 -1.62
C PHE A 12 -6.47 11.29 -0.18
N TYR A 13 -5.56 11.87 0.61
CA TYR A 13 -5.42 11.49 2.02
C TYR A 13 -6.72 11.73 2.79
N GLN A 14 -7.34 12.90 2.61
CA GLN A 14 -8.61 13.25 3.27
C GLN A 14 -9.73 12.29 2.85
N LEU A 15 -9.78 11.92 1.57
CA LEU A 15 -10.78 10.98 1.06
C LEU A 15 -10.61 9.60 1.70
N CYS A 16 -9.37 9.12 1.82
CA CYS A 16 -9.08 7.84 2.47
C CYS A 16 -9.47 7.87 3.94
N MET A 17 -9.18 8.95 4.65
CA MET A 17 -9.52 9.08 6.07
C MET A 17 -11.03 9.14 6.30
N ALA A 18 -11.77 9.72 5.37
CA ALA A 18 -13.24 9.81 5.44
C ALA A 18 -13.94 8.50 5.04
N ASN A 19 -13.22 7.58 4.37
CA ASN A 19 -13.79 6.33 3.82
C ASN A 19 -12.87 5.14 4.12
N LYS A 20 -12.60 4.88 5.40
CA LYS A 20 -11.60 3.90 5.84
C LYS A 20 -11.95 2.45 5.46
N ASP A 21 -13.20 2.17 5.15
CA ASP A 21 -13.70 0.86 4.74
C ASP A 21 -13.64 0.63 3.23
N VAL A 22 -13.18 1.63 2.47
CA VAL A 22 -13.05 1.54 1.01
C VAL A 22 -11.57 1.57 0.64
N ASN A 23 -11.15 0.65 -0.23
CA ASN A 23 -9.77 0.61 -0.72
C ASN A 23 -9.64 1.53 -1.93
N LEU A 24 -8.78 2.52 -1.81
CA LEU A 24 -8.53 3.52 -2.83
C LEU A 24 -7.07 3.55 -3.22
N GLU A 25 -6.80 3.79 -4.50
CA GLU A 25 -5.46 4.03 -5.02
C GLU A 25 -5.49 5.29 -5.90
N LEU A 26 -4.31 5.80 -6.21
CA LEU A 26 -4.15 6.95 -7.08
C LEU A 26 -3.02 6.63 -8.06
N ASN A 27 -3.25 6.82 -9.35
CA ASN A 27 -2.18 6.61 -10.32
C ASN A 27 -1.25 7.83 -10.40
N ALA A 28 -0.20 7.74 -11.21
CA ALA A 28 0.81 8.79 -11.30
C ALA A 28 0.24 10.12 -11.84
N GLU A 29 -0.85 10.07 -12.59
CA GLU A 29 -1.53 11.25 -13.13
C GLU A 29 -2.52 11.88 -12.15
N GLY A 30 -2.66 11.32 -10.95
CA GLY A 30 -3.59 11.81 -9.94
C GLY A 30 -5.02 11.31 -10.11
N GLU A 31 -5.23 10.28 -10.92
CA GLU A 31 -6.55 9.70 -11.15
C GLU A 31 -6.92 8.70 -10.07
N LEU A 32 -8.13 8.86 -9.51
CA LEU A 32 -8.62 7.99 -8.44
C LEU A 32 -8.99 6.60 -8.98
N ILE A 33 -8.53 5.57 -8.26
CA ILE A 33 -8.85 4.18 -8.53
C ILE A 33 -9.55 3.61 -7.31
N ILE A 34 -10.75 3.07 -7.51
CA ILE A 34 -11.48 2.36 -6.45
C ILE A 34 -11.20 0.88 -6.63
N VAL A 35 -10.61 0.26 -5.59
CA VAL A 35 -10.24 -1.15 -5.62
C VAL A 35 -11.39 -1.97 -5.05
N PRO A 36 -12.02 -2.84 -5.85
CA PRO A 36 -13.15 -3.63 -5.38
C PRO A 36 -12.72 -4.70 -4.38
N PRO A 37 -13.62 -5.17 -3.53
CA PRO A 37 -13.31 -6.28 -2.64
C PRO A 37 -13.07 -7.56 -3.44
N VAL A 38 -12.33 -8.50 -2.86
CA VAL A 38 -12.04 -9.80 -3.49
C VAL A 38 -12.95 -10.88 -2.92
N GLY A 39 -13.08 -11.98 -3.68
CA GLY A 39 -13.82 -13.15 -3.24
C GLY A 39 -13.03 -13.98 -2.23
N GLY A 40 -13.67 -15.06 -1.71
CA GLY A 40 -13.08 -15.90 -0.68
C GLY A 40 -11.77 -16.56 -1.08
N GLU A 41 -11.66 -17.08 -2.28
CA GLU A 41 -10.42 -17.74 -2.76
C GLU A 41 -9.26 -16.77 -2.84
N SER A 42 -9.47 -15.59 -3.41
CA SER A 42 -8.42 -14.57 -3.52
C SER A 42 -8.01 -14.06 -2.14
N GLY A 43 -8.98 -13.83 -1.24
CA GLY A 43 -8.69 -13.38 0.12
C GLY A 43 -7.90 -14.41 0.91
N ARG A 44 -8.23 -15.71 0.76
CA ARG A 44 -7.50 -16.80 1.40
C ARG A 44 -6.07 -16.90 0.88
N ASN A 45 -5.90 -16.80 -0.44
CA ASN A 45 -4.57 -16.85 -1.05
C ASN A 45 -3.71 -15.68 -0.63
N GLU A 46 -4.28 -14.48 -0.55
CA GLU A 46 -3.59 -13.29 -0.07
C GLU A 46 -3.11 -13.46 1.38
N ALA A 47 -4.00 -13.94 2.27
CA ALA A 47 -3.66 -14.18 3.66
C ALA A 47 -2.55 -15.22 3.80
N ASP A 48 -2.59 -16.29 3.02
CA ASP A 48 -1.58 -17.34 3.02
C ASP A 48 -0.21 -16.81 2.59
N LEU A 49 -0.16 -15.94 1.59
CA LEU A 49 1.07 -15.29 1.14
C LEU A 49 1.64 -14.36 2.21
N ILE A 50 0.79 -13.60 2.90
CA ILE A 50 1.22 -12.74 4.01
C ILE A 50 1.84 -13.58 5.12
N ILE A 51 1.23 -14.71 5.44
CA ILE A 51 1.76 -15.63 6.47
C ILE A 51 3.14 -16.15 6.05
N LYS A 52 3.30 -16.58 4.80
CA LYS A 52 4.57 -17.12 4.32
C LYS A 52 5.68 -16.07 4.30
N VAL A 53 5.40 -14.90 3.78
CA VAL A 53 6.37 -13.79 3.76
C VAL A 53 6.67 -13.33 5.18
N GLY A 54 5.65 -13.24 6.03
CA GLY A 54 5.81 -12.88 7.44
C GLY A 54 6.69 -13.85 8.20
N ASN A 55 6.50 -15.16 8.00
CA ASN A 55 7.33 -16.19 8.64
C ASN A 55 8.78 -16.10 8.18
N TRP A 56 9.02 -15.92 6.89
CA TRP A 56 10.35 -15.71 6.37
C TRP A 56 11.00 -14.46 7.00
N ASN A 57 10.25 -13.38 7.11
CA ASN A 57 10.74 -12.13 7.70
C ASN A 57 11.06 -12.29 9.19
N TYR A 58 10.24 -13.04 9.95
CA TYR A 58 10.51 -13.30 11.36
C TYR A 58 11.80 -14.10 11.55
N GLN A 59 12.11 -15.00 10.62
CA GLN A 59 13.33 -15.79 10.68
C GLN A 59 14.58 -14.97 10.32
N THR A 60 14.47 -14.12 9.30
CA THR A 60 15.60 -13.37 8.78
C THR A 60 15.78 -12.01 9.44
N LYS A 61 14.69 -11.37 9.87
CA LYS A 61 14.67 -10.03 10.47
C LYS A 61 15.31 -8.96 9.58
N LEU A 62 15.22 -9.14 8.27
CA LEU A 62 15.84 -8.23 7.30
C LEU A 62 14.97 -7.04 6.93
N GLY A 63 13.69 -7.06 7.26
CA GLY A 63 12.78 -6.00 6.87
C GLY A 63 11.44 -6.06 7.60
N ILE A 64 10.44 -5.46 6.97
CA ILE A 64 9.08 -5.34 7.50
C ILE A 64 8.09 -5.72 6.42
N VAL A 65 7.05 -6.48 6.80
CA VAL A 65 5.97 -6.92 5.90
C VAL A 65 4.75 -6.02 6.12
N PHE A 66 4.08 -5.67 5.03
CA PHE A 66 2.89 -4.83 5.06
C PHE A 66 1.73 -5.52 4.35
N SER A 67 0.53 -5.32 4.88
CA SER A 67 -0.70 -5.86 4.32
C SER A 67 -1.22 -5.00 3.16
N SER A 68 -2.25 -5.51 2.48
CA SER A 68 -2.92 -4.80 1.38
C SER A 68 -3.63 -3.51 1.80
N SER A 69 -3.75 -3.25 3.11
CA SER A 69 -4.32 -1.99 3.62
C SER A 69 -3.33 -0.84 3.64
N THR A 70 -2.06 -1.11 3.41
CA THR A 70 -1.01 -0.09 3.47
C THR A 70 -0.84 0.57 2.11
N ILE A 71 -0.96 1.89 2.07
CA ILE A 71 -0.77 2.68 0.85
C ILE A 71 0.62 3.28 0.87
N PHE A 72 1.39 3.05 -0.20
CA PHE A 72 2.72 3.63 -0.37
C PHE A 72 2.65 4.79 -1.36
N ARG A 73 3.30 5.90 -1.01
CA ARG A 73 3.43 7.05 -1.89
C ARG A 73 4.71 6.89 -2.72
N LEU A 74 4.55 6.60 -4.01
CA LEU A 74 5.67 6.34 -4.89
C LEU A 74 6.29 7.65 -5.43
N PRO A 75 7.56 7.61 -5.87
CA PRO A 75 8.23 8.81 -6.37
C PRO A 75 7.55 9.50 -7.55
N ASN A 76 6.80 8.74 -8.36
CA ASN A 76 6.07 9.30 -9.51
C ASN A 76 4.71 9.92 -9.13
N GLY A 77 4.39 9.97 -7.83
CA GLY A 77 3.14 10.50 -7.32
C GLY A 77 2.01 9.50 -7.16
N ALA A 78 2.16 8.27 -7.65
CA ALA A 78 1.15 7.24 -7.48
C ALA A 78 1.04 6.82 -6.01
N LYS A 79 -0.16 6.42 -5.60
CA LYS A 79 -0.45 5.86 -4.28
C LYS A 79 -1.00 4.46 -4.50
N ARG A 80 -0.22 3.46 -4.12
CA ARG A 80 -0.55 2.05 -4.38
C ARG A 80 -0.53 1.24 -3.10
N SER A 81 -1.42 0.25 -3.03
CA SER A 81 -1.49 -0.70 -1.91
C SER A 81 -1.39 -2.12 -2.48
N PRO A 82 -0.16 -2.65 -2.61
CA PRO A 82 0.05 -4.02 -3.09
C PRO A 82 -0.54 -5.05 -2.13
N ASP A 83 -0.89 -6.22 -2.64
CA ASP A 83 -1.48 -7.29 -1.84
C ASP A 83 -0.55 -7.72 -0.71
N VAL A 84 0.73 -7.84 -0.99
CA VAL A 84 1.79 -8.05 0.01
C VAL A 84 2.97 -7.16 -0.34
N ALA A 85 3.55 -6.49 0.63
CA ALA A 85 4.75 -5.67 0.43
C ALA A 85 5.78 -5.96 1.49
N TRP A 86 7.05 -5.87 1.13
CA TRP A 86 8.18 -6.01 2.03
C TRP A 86 9.20 -4.90 1.77
N ILE A 87 9.72 -4.33 2.84
CA ILE A 87 10.66 -3.21 2.79
C ILE A 87 11.87 -3.56 3.65
N LYS A 88 13.07 -3.28 3.14
CA LYS A 88 14.31 -3.40 3.92
C LYS A 88 14.24 -2.56 5.19
N LEU A 89 14.75 -3.10 6.28
CA LEU A 89 14.66 -2.47 7.59
C LEU A 89 15.27 -1.06 7.60
N GLU A 90 16.42 -0.86 6.97
CA GLU A 90 17.08 0.45 6.94
C GLU A 90 16.27 1.52 6.21
N LYS A 91 15.50 1.15 5.20
CA LYS A 91 14.61 2.10 4.50
C LYS A 91 13.49 2.56 5.40
N TRP A 92 12.91 1.63 6.17
CA TRP A 92 11.86 1.95 7.13
C TRP A 92 12.40 2.82 8.25
N GLN A 93 13.56 2.48 8.79
CA GLN A 93 14.18 3.23 9.89
C GLN A 93 14.58 4.64 9.49
N ALA A 94 14.83 4.89 8.21
CA ALA A 94 15.16 6.22 7.70
C ALA A 94 13.95 7.17 7.63
N LEU A 95 12.73 6.65 7.75
CA LEU A 95 11.52 7.47 7.72
C LEU A 95 11.31 8.19 9.05
N THR A 96 10.71 9.37 8.98
CA THR A 96 10.25 10.08 10.18
C THR A 96 9.04 9.37 10.77
N GLU A 97 8.72 9.65 12.03
CA GLU A 97 7.53 9.09 12.68
C GLU A 97 6.25 9.47 11.93
N GLU A 98 6.15 10.71 11.47
CA GLU A 98 5.00 11.17 10.69
C GLU A 98 4.87 10.41 9.37
N GLU A 99 5.98 10.18 8.67
CA GLU A 99 5.99 9.42 7.43
C GLU A 99 5.54 7.97 7.63
N ARG A 100 5.90 7.36 8.76
CA ARG A 100 5.48 5.99 9.09
C ARG A 100 4.00 5.91 9.39
N GLU A 101 3.43 6.92 10.03
CA GLU A 101 2.03 6.92 10.44
C GLU A 101 1.07 7.18 9.29
N LYS A 102 1.52 7.90 8.27
CA LYS A 102 0.73 8.23 7.08
C LYS A 102 1.05 7.25 5.95
N PHE A 103 1.01 7.74 4.71
CA PHE A 103 1.37 6.93 3.55
C PHE A 103 2.89 6.99 3.37
N PRO A 104 3.62 5.90 3.68
CA PRO A 104 5.08 5.95 3.63
C PRO A 104 5.59 6.33 2.25
N PRO A 105 6.46 7.36 2.15
CA PRO A 105 6.96 7.85 0.87
C PRO A 105 8.15 7.02 0.39
N LEU A 106 7.91 5.77 0.02
CA LEU A 106 8.95 4.90 -0.49
C LEU A 106 8.38 3.82 -1.41
N THR A 107 9.24 3.23 -2.20
CA THR A 107 8.90 2.08 -3.05
C THR A 107 9.29 0.80 -2.31
N PRO A 108 8.36 -0.16 -2.12
CA PRO A 108 8.70 -1.45 -1.54
C PRO A 108 9.78 -2.17 -2.35
N ASP A 109 10.65 -2.89 -1.66
CA ASP A 109 11.71 -3.68 -2.30
C ASP A 109 11.16 -4.94 -2.94
N PHE A 110 10.04 -5.46 -2.43
CA PHE A 110 9.39 -6.66 -2.93
C PHE A 110 7.87 -6.53 -2.76
N VAL A 111 7.11 -6.89 -3.79
CA VAL A 111 5.65 -6.90 -3.75
C VAL A 111 5.11 -8.16 -4.40
N ILE A 112 3.92 -8.57 -3.96
CA ILE A 112 3.13 -9.62 -4.61
C ILE A 112 1.78 -9.01 -4.96
N GLU A 113 1.38 -9.19 -6.21
CA GLU A 113 0.05 -8.85 -6.72
C GLU A 113 -0.63 -10.12 -7.18
N LEU A 114 -1.83 -10.36 -6.73
CA LEU A 114 -2.62 -11.53 -7.13
C LEU A 114 -3.54 -11.23 -8.29
#